data_e7f1c13a0e84228e60572f0f3e342300
#
_entry.id   e7f1c13a0e84228e60572f0f3e342300
#
_cell.length_a   1.000
_cell.length_b   1.000
_cell.length_c   1.000
_cell.angle_alpha   90.00
_cell.angle_beta   90.00
_cell.angle_gamma   90.00
#
_symmetry.space_group_name_H-M   'P 1'
#
loop_
_entity.id
_entity.type
_entity.pdbx_description
1 polymer ?
#
loop_
_entity_poly.entity_id
_entity_poly.type
_entity_poly.pdbx_seq_one_letter_code
_entity_poly.pdbx_strand_id
1 'polypeptide(L)'
;MVPLWMLIGNPAVLGGHPALPVLLIVAAVAGLLWAFILVKRSTLLERWGLNKQPNPREHGQKRVSVSSWQLIRGLAGRIVVLGVVAALLWLNPFPYQPSGTAGQTTAPGGTTGTTAKTRTATITEDATSITLVPEGKATTGLVFYPGARVDARAYQDILRPLADAGHLVVILKTPLGIPLLNTGQAREAMNRHPEITSWAVGGHSLGGVSAASFAKSNSDVSGLLLFASYPAENMADAHGLSVLSISGSNDGLSTPDKIAASKSLLPPNTTCATVVGGVHAFFGDYGEQPGDGEPSISREHAQQQIVAESLSFMDQLQASR
;
A
#
# COMPACT_ATOMS: atom_id res chain seq x y z
N MET A 1 -19.52 -14.68 1.56
CA MET A 1 -18.72 -14.95 2.80
C MET A 1 -17.36 -14.26 2.79
N VAL A 2 -16.64 -14.20 1.64
CA VAL A 2 -15.31 -13.55 1.53
C VAL A 2 -15.28 -12.10 2.05
N PRO A 3 -16.20 -11.17 1.67
CA PRO A 3 -16.16 -9.81 2.18
C PRO A 3 -16.25 -9.71 3.70
N LEU A 4 -17.10 -10.51 4.33
CA LEU A 4 -17.24 -10.54 5.79
C LEU A 4 -16.00 -11.11 6.47
N TRP A 5 -15.38 -12.14 5.89
CA TRP A 5 -14.13 -12.69 6.40
C TRP A 5 -13.00 -11.66 6.37
N MET A 6 -12.87 -10.87 5.29
CA MET A 6 -11.88 -9.79 5.19
C MET A 6 -12.14 -8.67 6.21
N LEU A 7 -13.40 -8.23 6.37
CA LEU A 7 -13.78 -7.18 7.32
C LEU A 7 -13.50 -7.54 8.78
N ILE A 8 -13.65 -8.82 9.14
CA ILE A 8 -13.49 -9.28 10.53
C ILE A 8 -12.06 -9.79 10.78
N GLY A 9 -11.46 -10.43 9.80
CA GLY A 9 -10.19 -11.16 9.96
C GLY A 9 -8.94 -10.34 9.69
N ASN A 10 -9.05 -9.15 9.04
CA ASN A 10 -7.89 -8.35 8.71
C ASN A 10 -8.06 -6.89 9.19
N PRO A 11 -7.36 -6.49 10.28
CA PRO A 11 -7.46 -5.14 10.83
C PRO A 11 -7.03 -4.04 9.85
N ALA A 12 -6.17 -4.35 8.88
CA ALA A 12 -5.74 -3.41 7.85
C ALA A 12 -6.88 -2.98 6.90
N VAL A 13 -7.95 -3.77 6.80
CA VAL A 13 -9.14 -3.41 6.01
C VAL A 13 -9.86 -2.21 6.63
N LEU A 14 -10.07 -2.21 7.93
CA LEU A 14 -10.77 -1.13 8.63
C LEU A 14 -9.85 0.06 8.95
N GLY A 15 -8.56 -0.20 9.19
CA GLY A 15 -7.55 0.83 9.46
C GLY A 15 -7.04 1.56 8.20
N GLY A 16 -7.31 1.03 7.01
CA GLY A 16 -6.92 1.62 5.73
C GLY A 16 -7.87 2.71 5.24
N HIS A 17 -7.76 3.04 3.95
CA HIS A 17 -8.67 3.98 3.29
C HIS A 17 -10.12 3.44 3.27
N PRO A 18 -11.15 4.26 3.53
CA PRO A 18 -12.55 3.79 3.66
C PRO A 18 -13.15 3.17 2.39
N ALA A 19 -12.55 3.36 1.23
CA ALA A 19 -13.03 2.76 -0.03
C ALA A 19 -13.10 1.23 0.03
N LEU A 20 -12.14 0.56 0.68
CA LEU A 20 -12.11 -0.90 0.75
C LEU A 20 -13.23 -1.46 1.64
N PRO A 21 -13.40 -1.06 2.91
CA PRO A 21 -14.50 -1.55 3.72
C PRO A 21 -15.86 -1.22 3.11
N VAL A 22 -16.06 -0.04 2.50
CA VAL A 22 -17.30 0.30 1.80
C VAL A 22 -17.56 -0.67 0.63
N LEU A 23 -16.57 -0.93 -0.21
CA LEU A 23 -16.67 -1.92 -1.30
C LEU A 23 -17.07 -3.29 -0.78
N LEU A 24 -16.43 -3.76 0.30
CA LEU A 24 -16.71 -5.08 0.89
C LEU A 24 -18.10 -5.17 1.48
N ILE A 25 -18.59 -4.12 2.15
CA ILE A 25 -19.96 -4.04 2.67
C ILE A 25 -20.97 -4.11 1.52
N VAL A 26 -20.78 -3.31 0.47
CA VAL A 26 -21.66 -3.32 -0.72
C VAL A 26 -21.67 -4.71 -1.36
N ALA A 27 -20.52 -5.34 -1.52
CA ALA A 27 -20.41 -6.68 -2.09
C ALA A 27 -21.11 -7.75 -1.21
N ALA A 28 -20.99 -7.64 0.12
CA ALA A 28 -21.67 -8.52 1.07
C ALA A 28 -23.21 -8.39 0.97
N VAL A 29 -23.71 -7.15 0.99
CA VAL A 29 -25.15 -6.85 0.89
C VAL A 29 -25.72 -7.34 -0.44
N ALA A 30 -25.03 -7.07 -1.56
CA ALA A 30 -25.44 -7.54 -2.88
C ALA A 30 -25.48 -9.08 -2.96
N GLY A 31 -24.48 -9.75 -2.38
CA GLY A 31 -24.45 -11.21 -2.31
C GLY A 31 -25.59 -11.81 -1.48
N LEU A 32 -25.91 -11.20 -0.33
CA LEU A 32 -27.04 -11.62 0.51
C LEU A 32 -28.38 -11.40 -0.18
N LEU A 33 -28.57 -10.25 -0.83
CA LEU A 33 -29.79 -9.97 -1.60
C LEU A 33 -29.96 -10.97 -2.74
N TRP A 34 -28.91 -11.27 -3.45
CA TRP A 34 -28.94 -12.26 -4.52
C TRP A 34 -29.29 -13.66 -4.01
N ALA A 35 -28.66 -14.09 -2.93
CA ALA A 35 -28.99 -15.37 -2.27
C ALA A 35 -30.48 -15.43 -1.84
N PHE A 36 -30.99 -14.34 -1.25
CA PHE A 36 -32.39 -14.22 -0.86
C PHE A 36 -33.34 -14.33 -2.05
N ILE A 37 -33.03 -13.67 -3.16
CA ILE A 37 -33.84 -13.75 -4.40
C ILE A 37 -33.85 -15.18 -4.94
N LEU A 38 -32.71 -15.89 -4.92
CA LEU A 38 -32.61 -17.28 -5.38
C LEU A 38 -33.46 -18.23 -4.50
N VAL A 39 -33.39 -18.05 -3.16
CA VAL A 39 -34.20 -18.84 -2.21
C VAL A 39 -35.69 -18.56 -2.42
N LYS A 40 -36.08 -17.27 -2.53
CA LYS A 40 -37.49 -16.93 -2.80
C LYS A 40 -37.98 -17.49 -4.15
N ARG A 41 -37.13 -17.45 -5.17
CA ARG A 41 -37.50 -18.02 -6.49
C ARG A 41 -37.72 -19.51 -6.41
N SER A 42 -36.91 -20.28 -5.68
CA SER A 42 -37.09 -21.74 -5.49
C SER A 42 -38.39 -22.03 -4.74
N THR A 43 -38.65 -21.30 -3.64
CA THR A 43 -39.89 -21.50 -2.85
C THR A 43 -41.16 -21.09 -3.60
N LEU A 44 -41.10 -20.06 -4.44
CA LEU A 44 -42.21 -19.66 -5.30
C LEU A 44 -42.47 -20.70 -6.40
N LEU A 45 -41.44 -21.26 -7.03
CA LEU A 45 -41.58 -22.32 -8.04
C LEU A 45 -42.16 -23.58 -7.45
N GLU A 46 -41.79 -23.95 -6.22
CA GLU A 46 -42.39 -25.06 -5.48
C GLU A 46 -43.88 -24.81 -5.13
N ARG A 47 -44.18 -23.58 -4.66
CA ARG A 47 -45.52 -23.17 -4.24
C ARG A 47 -46.52 -23.09 -5.42
N TRP A 48 -46.03 -22.77 -6.63
CA TRP A 48 -46.82 -22.68 -7.86
C TRP A 48 -46.84 -24.00 -8.64
N GLY A 49 -46.28 -25.06 -8.08
CA GLY A 49 -46.31 -26.41 -8.70
C GLY A 49 -45.53 -26.48 -10.02
N LEU A 50 -44.72 -25.49 -10.35
CA LEU A 50 -43.92 -25.45 -11.57
C LEU A 50 -42.71 -26.40 -11.51
N ASN A 51 -42.42 -26.97 -10.34
CA ASN A 51 -41.39 -27.98 -10.11
C ASN A 51 -41.99 -29.35 -9.88
N LYS A 52 -43.15 -29.69 -10.56
CA LYS A 52 -43.69 -31.03 -10.53
C LYS A 52 -42.69 -31.98 -11.14
N GLN A 53 -42.16 -32.90 -10.33
CA GLN A 53 -41.46 -34.07 -10.84
C GLN A 53 -42.38 -34.81 -11.83
N PRO A 54 -41.91 -35.15 -13.05
CA PRO A 54 -42.72 -35.91 -14.00
C PRO A 54 -43.14 -37.22 -13.35
N ASN A 55 -44.44 -37.53 -13.40
CA ASN A 55 -44.96 -38.78 -12.91
C ASN A 55 -44.26 -39.93 -13.66
N PRO A 56 -43.65 -40.93 -13.02
CA PRO A 56 -42.86 -41.99 -13.68
C PRO A 56 -43.65 -42.87 -14.65
N ARG A 57 -44.95 -42.67 -14.80
CA ARG A 57 -45.85 -43.50 -15.60
C ARG A 57 -46.20 -42.96 -16.99
N GLU A 58 -45.73 -41.78 -17.38
CA GLU A 58 -45.90 -41.30 -18.76
C GLU A 58 -44.64 -41.58 -19.58
N HIS A 59 -44.63 -42.74 -20.26
CA HIS A 59 -43.63 -43.13 -21.25
C HIS A 59 -43.75 -42.24 -22.49
N GLY A 60 -43.07 -41.14 -22.47
CA GLY A 60 -42.79 -40.30 -23.63
C GLY A 60 -41.55 -39.48 -23.31
N GLN A 61 -40.37 -39.98 -23.66
CA GLN A 61 -39.08 -39.28 -23.49
C GLN A 61 -39.09 -38.00 -24.32
N LYS A 62 -39.67 -36.93 -23.81
CA LYS A 62 -39.28 -35.59 -24.24
C LYS A 62 -37.90 -35.30 -23.59
N ARG A 63 -36.83 -35.55 -24.36
CA ARG A 63 -35.52 -35.00 -24.02
C ARG A 63 -35.69 -33.49 -23.87
N VAL A 64 -35.65 -32.99 -22.64
CA VAL A 64 -35.51 -31.55 -22.38
C VAL A 64 -34.13 -31.17 -22.90
N SER A 65 -34.07 -30.70 -24.14
CA SER A 65 -32.85 -30.14 -24.69
C SER A 65 -32.61 -28.82 -23.97
N VAL A 66 -31.74 -28.84 -22.98
CA VAL A 66 -31.22 -27.60 -22.38
C VAL A 66 -30.55 -26.87 -23.52
N SER A 67 -31.08 -25.71 -23.89
CA SER A 67 -30.48 -24.89 -24.94
C SER A 67 -29.01 -24.58 -24.59
N SER A 68 -28.12 -24.86 -25.53
CA SER A 68 -26.67 -24.54 -25.36
C SER A 68 -26.44 -23.13 -24.88
N TRP A 69 -27.32 -22.20 -25.27
CA TRP A 69 -27.32 -20.81 -24.81
C TRP A 69 -27.58 -20.65 -23.30
N GLN A 70 -28.44 -21.45 -22.71
CA GLN A 70 -28.70 -21.44 -21.26
C GLN A 70 -27.49 -21.97 -20.47
N LEU A 71 -26.82 -22.99 -21.00
CA LEU A 71 -25.57 -23.52 -20.42
C LEU A 71 -24.45 -22.50 -20.51
N ILE A 72 -24.29 -21.85 -21.64
CA ILE A 72 -23.27 -20.80 -21.86
C ILE A 72 -23.49 -19.62 -20.90
N ARG A 73 -24.73 -19.11 -20.77
CA ARG A 73 -25.06 -18.02 -19.83
C ARG A 73 -24.82 -18.42 -18.37
N GLY A 74 -25.15 -19.65 -18.00
CA GLY A 74 -24.89 -20.17 -16.66
C GLY A 74 -23.40 -20.29 -16.34
N LEU A 75 -22.59 -20.74 -17.32
CA LEU A 75 -21.14 -20.81 -17.19
C LEU A 75 -20.50 -19.43 -17.11
N ALA A 76 -20.88 -18.52 -17.99
CA ALA A 76 -20.40 -17.13 -18.00
C ALA A 76 -20.68 -16.42 -16.66
N GLY A 77 -21.89 -16.58 -16.11
CA GLY A 77 -22.24 -16.04 -14.79
C GLY A 77 -21.33 -16.55 -13.67
N ARG A 78 -21.00 -17.86 -13.68
CA ARG A 78 -20.08 -18.45 -12.70
C ARG A 78 -18.66 -17.92 -12.83
N ILE A 79 -18.16 -17.77 -14.06
CA ILE A 79 -16.84 -17.19 -14.33
C ILE A 79 -16.75 -15.75 -13.79
N VAL A 80 -17.77 -14.94 -14.04
CA VAL A 80 -17.84 -13.56 -13.51
C VAL A 80 -17.80 -13.55 -11.99
N VAL A 81 -18.60 -14.40 -11.32
CA VAL A 81 -18.61 -14.50 -9.85
C VAL A 81 -17.24 -14.93 -9.32
N LEU A 82 -16.61 -15.94 -9.93
CA LEU A 82 -15.27 -16.37 -9.55
C LEU A 82 -14.23 -15.26 -9.75
N GLY A 83 -14.31 -14.51 -10.85
CA GLY A 83 -13.44 -13.35 -11.09
C GLY A 83 -13.61 -12.27 -10.04
N VAL A 84 -14.84 -11.94 -9.65
CA VAL A 84 -15.11 -10.97 -8.57
C VAL A 84 -14.56 -11.47 -7.24
N VAL A 85 -14.78 -12.74 -6.90
CA VAL A 85 -14.24 -13.33 -5.66
C VAL A 85 -12.71 -13.27 -5.65
N ALA A 86 -12.07 -13.64 -6.75
CA ALA A 86 -10.60 -13.58 -6.87
C ALA A 86 -10.08 -12.14 -6.74
N ALA A 87 -10.75 -11.16 -7.35
CA ALA A 87 -10.40 -9.75 -7.24
C ALA A 87 -10.53 -9.24 -5.79
N LEU A 88 -11.61 -9.59 -5.09
CA LEU A 88 -11.79 -9.23 -3.68
C LEU A 88 -10.73 -9.88 -2.79
N LEU A 89 -10.41 -11.15 -3.00
CA LEU A 89 -9.34 -11.83 -2.27
C LEU A 89 -7.97 -11.18 -2.53
N TRP A 90 -7.71 -10.78 -3.78
CA TRP A 90 -6.49 -10.08 -4.13
C TRP A 90 -6.37 -8.70 -3.46
N LEU A 91 -7.48 -8.01 -3.22
CA LEU A 91 -7.50 -6.72 -2.51
C LEU A 91 -7.24 -6.85 -1.00
N ASN A 92 -7.09 -8.07 -0.46
CA ASN A 92 -6.79 -8.25 0.97
C ASN A 92 -5.43 -7.62 1.30
N PRO A 93 -5.36 -6.61 2.21
CA PRO A 93 -4.11 -5.92 2.50
C PRO A 93 -3.11 -6.80 3.27
N PHE A 94 -1.83 -6.52 3.09
CA PHE A 94 -0.78 -6.97 4.00
C PHE A 94 -0.87 -6.14 5.29
N PRO A 95 -1.20 -6.75 6.45
CA PRO A 95 -1.38 -6.01 7.68
C PRO A 95 -0.03 -5.55 8.25
N TYR A 96 -0.05 -4.47 9.00
CA TYR A 96 1.08 -4.07 9.82
C TYR A 96 1.45 -5.17 10.82
N GLN A 97 2.73 -5.49 10.89
CA GLN A 97 3.31 -6.46 11.82
C GLN A 97 4.43 -5.76 12.59
N PRO A 98 4.17 -5.31 13.84
CA PRO A 98 5.19 -4.59 14.60
C PRO A 98 6.44 -5.46 14.76
N SER A 99 7.58 -4.93 14.36
CA SER A 99 8.89 -5.51 14.64
C SER A 99 9.06 -5.48 16.16
N GLY A 100 9.37 -6.60 16.80
CA GLY A 100 9.40 -6.73 18.27
C GLY A 100 10.42 -5.85 19.02
N THR A 101 10.94 -4.80 18.39
CA THR A 101 11.95 -3.85 18.87
C THR A 101 11.42 -2.44 19.17
N ALA A 102 10.13 -2.17 18.99
CA ALA A 102 9.55 -0.88 19.39
C ALA A 102 9.44 -0.80 20.94
N GLY A 103 10.56 -0.66 21.65
CA GLY A 103 10.48 -0.44 23.08
C GLY A 103 11.66 -0.79 23.98
N GLN A 104 12.86 -1.11 23.46
CA GLN A 104 14.03 -1.29 24.35
C GLN A 104 15.32 -0.79 23.71
N THR A 105 15.54 0.51 23.74
CA THR A 105 16.91 1.04 23.79
C THR A 105 17.38 1.07 25.24
N THR A 106 17.64 -0.09 25.82
CA THR A 106 18.53 -0.20 26.96
C THR A 106 19.93 -0.49 26.43
N ALA A 107 20.69 0.56 26.18
CA ALA A 107 22.14 0.45 26.03
C ALA A 107 22.72 0.00 27.37
N PRO A 108 23.57 -1.06 27.43
CA PRO A 108 24.32 -1.39 28.64
C PRO A 108 25.52 -0.45 28.77
N GLY A 109 25.49 0.41 29.78
CA GLY A 109 26.61 0.98 30.48
C GLY A 109 27.64 1.83 29.73
N GLY A 110 27.62 3.16 29.97
CA GLY A 110 28.73 4.04 29.64
C GLY A 110 28.41 5.51 29.89
N THR A 111 28.78 6.00 31.08
CA THR A 111 29.21 7.37 31.48
C THR A 111 28.48 8.59 30.88
N THR A 112 27.80 9.31 31.80
CA THR A 112 27.62 10.78 31.87
C THR A 112 28.00 11.59 30.63
N GLY A 113 26.97 12.09 29.94
CA GLY A 113 27.14 13.14 28.95
C GLY A 113 25.81 13.57 28.37
N THR A 114 25.28 14.70 28.80
CA THR A 114 24.23 15.52 28.18
C THR A 114 23.00 14.74 27.72
N THR A 115 21.93 14.80 28.49
CA THR A 115 20.59 14.34 28.09
C THR A 115 20.16 15.09 26.83
N ALA A 116 20.51 14.55 25.66
CA ALA A 116 19.82 14.92 24.43
C ALA A 116 18.35 14.57 24.67
N LYS A 117 17.50 15.60 24.79
CA LYS A 117 16.06 15.45 24.89
C LYS A 117 15.60 14.65 23.67
N THR A 118 15.23 13.38 23.86
CA THR A 118 14.71 12.54 22.79
C THR A 118 13.44 13.22 22.29
N ARG A 119 13.51 13.85 21.11
CA ARG A 119 12.34 14.41 20.46
C ARG A 119 11.45 13.23 20.08
N THR A 120 10.21 13.27 20.47
CA THR A 120 9.24 12.19 20.16
C THR A 120 8.14 12.79 19.32
N ALA A 121 8.05 12.37 18.07
CA ALA A 121 6.99 12.80 17.17
C ALA A 121 5.61 12.32 17.68
N THR A 122 4.62 13.19 17.55
CA THR A 122 3.22 12.85 17.83
C THR A 122 2.60 12.22 16.60
N ILE A 123 1.87 11.10 16.78
CA ILE A 123 1.15 10.44 15.68
C ILE A 123 -0.32 10.83 15.74
N THR A 124 -0.84 11.29 14.61
CA THR A 124 -2.27 11.52 14.38
C THR A 124 -2.72 10.68 13.18
N GLU A 125 -3.92 10.15 13.23
CA GLU A 125 -4.45 9.27 12.19
C GLU A 125 -5.87 9.70 11.83
N ASP A 126 -6.13 9.85 10.51
CA ASP A 126 -7.46 10.10 9.98
C ASP A 126 -7.86 9.05 8.92
N ALA A 127 -8.95 9.28 8.19
CA ALA A 127 -9.45 8.36 7.17
C ALA A 127 -8.53 8.22 5.95
N THR A 128 -7.64 9.17 5.71
CA THR A 128 -6.85 9.30 4.47
C THR A 128 -5.35 9.30 4.69
N SER A 129 -4.90 9.49 5.94
CA SER A 129 -3.48 9.58 6.26
C SER A 129 -3.16 9.25 7.71
N ILE A 130 -1.88 8.96 7.95
CA ILE A 130 -1.23 8.94 9.25
C ILE A 130 -0.17 10.03 9.20
N THR A 131 -0.22 10.96 10.15
CA THR A 131 0.73 12.08 10.20
C THR A 131 1.60 11.95 11.45
N LEU A 132 2.92 11.93 11.25
CA LEU A 132 3.92 12.00 12.29
C LEU A 132 4.38 13.46 12.39
N VAL A 133 3.92 14.12 13.45
CA VAL A 133 4.18 15.54 13.69
C VAL A 133 5.41 15.67 14.56
N PRO A 134 6.49 16.34 14.10
CA PRO A 134 7.70 16.53 14.89
C PRO A 134 7.47 17.45 16.08
N GLU A 135 8.34 17.35 17.11
CA GLU A 135 8.37 18.33 18.19
C GLU A 135 8.97 19.64 17.67
N GLY A 136 8.21 20.71 17.72
CA GLY A 136 8.62 22.05 17.28
C GLY A 136 8.14 22.38 15.86
N LYS A 137 8.76 23.41 15.26
CA LYS A 137 8.35 23.92 13.94
C LYS A 137 9.07 23.16 12.84
N ALA A 138 8.33 22.49 11.97
CA ALA A 138 8.84 21.89 10.75
C ALA A 138 8.74 22.87 9.57
N THR A 139 9.71 22.86 8.69
CA THR A 139 9.71 23.58 7.41
C THR A 139 9.86 22.63 6.22
N THR A 140 10.25 21.37 6.49
CA THR A 140 10.41 20.31 5.50
C THR A 140 9.45 19.18 5.80
N GLY A 141 8.80 18.64 4.77
CA GLY A 141 7.84 17.54 4.90
C GLY A 141 8.04 16.46 3.86
N LEU A 142 7.63 15.24 4.22
CA LEU A 142 7.56 14.08 3.34
C LEU A 142 6.11 13.59 3.25
N VAL A 143 5.56 13.49 2.03
CA VAL A 143 4.34 12.71 1.80
C VAL A 143 4.73 11.36 1.24
N PHE A 144 4.30 10.28 1.89
CA PHE A 144 4.72 8.92 1.56
C PHE A 144 3.54 8.04 1.10
N TYR A 145 3.68 7.43 -0.07
CA TYR A 145 2.75 6.46 -0.64
C TYR A 145 3.14 5.04 -0.25
N PRO A 146 2.29 4.29 0.46
CA PRO A 146 2.50 2.87 0.74
C PRO A 146 2.64 2.02 -0.52
N GLY A 147 3.25 0.85 -0.40
CA GLY A 147 3.21 -0.18 -1.44
C GLY A 147 1.79 -0.69 -1.69
N ALA A 148 1.57 -1.32 -2.85
CA ALA A 148 0.26 -1.88 -3.17
C ALA A 148 -0.22 -2.86 -2.10
N ARG A 149 -1.41 -2.62 -1.57
CA ARG A 149 -2.06 -3.42 -0.53
C ARG A 149 -1.31 -3.50 0.81
N VAL A 150 -0.32 -2.67 1.03
CA VAL A 150 0.38 -2.60 2.32
C VAL A 150 -0.34 -1.61 3.23
N ASP A 151 -0.61 -2.02 4.47
CA ASP A 151 -1.16 -1.14 5.51
C ASP A 151 -0.25 0.07 5.70
N ALA A 152 -0.82 1.27 5.70
CA ALA A 152 -0.07 2.52 5.91
C ALA A 152 0.73 2.52 7.22
N ARG A 153 0.21 1.85 8.25
CA ARG A 153 0.89 1.70 9.55
C ARG A 153 2.22 0.96 9.47
N ALA A 154 2.41 0.13 8.43
CA ALA A 154 3.68 -0.58 8.22
C ALA A 154 4.88 0.33 7.94
N TYR A 155 4.63 1.62 7.69
CA TYR A 155 5.70 2.60 7.46
C TYR A 155 5.92 3.57 8.62
N GLN A 156 5.14 3.43 9.71
CA GLN A 156 5.27 4.33 10.86
C GLN A 156 6.65 4.23 11.51
N ASP A 157 7.11 3.02 11.80
CA ASP A 157 8.33 2.81 12.56
C ASP A 157 9.58 3.16 11.75
N ILE A 158 9.60 2.82 10.46
CA ILE A 158 10.73 3.16 9.57
C ILE A 158 10.81 4.65 9.23
N LEU A 159 9.67 5.38 9.24
CA LEU A 159 9.65 6.82 8.93
C LEU A 159 9.63 7.72 10.19
N ARG A 160 9.35 7.16 11.37
CA ARG A 160 9.38 7.90 12.64
C ARG A 160 10.68 8.66 12.88
N PRO A 161 11.88 8.10 12.62
CA PRO A 161 13.13 8.82 12.84
C PRO A 161 13.23 10.14 12.06
N LEU A 162 12.59 10.25 10.88
CA LEU A 162 12.53 11.49 10.13
C LEU A 162 11.73 12.56 10.89
N ALA A 163 10.61 12.14 11.49
CA ALA A 163 9.78 13.05 12.27
C ALA A 163 10.49 13.44 13.60
N ASP A 164 11.16 12.51 14.26
CA ASP A 164 11.96 12.78 15.45
C ASP A 164 13.13 13.74 15.15
N ALA A 165 13.64 13.76 13.90
CA ALA A 165 14.65 14.72 13.42
C ALA A 165 14.07 16.10 13.10
N GLY A 166 12.76 16.28 13.02
CA GLY A 166 12.12 17.59 12.82
C GLY A 166 11.40 17.76 11.48
N HIS A 167 11.26 16.71 10.68
CA HIS A 167 10.53 16.73 9.42
C HIS A 167 9.09 16.28 9.62
N LEU A 168 8.12 16.95 8.99
CA LEU A 168 6.74 16.45 8.98
C LEU A 168 6.65 15.24 8.05
N VAL A 169 6.01 14.13 8.52
CA VAL A 169 5.80 12.96 7.68
C VAL A 169 4.32 12.66 7.58
N VAL A 170 3.80 12.56 6.36
CA VAL A 170 2.40 12.19 6.07
C VAL A 170 2.39 10.88 5.27
N ILE A 171 1.99 9.79 5.90
CA ILE A 171 1.83 8.48 5.26
C ILE A 171 0.40 8.37 4.75
N LEU A 172 0.23 8.22 3.46
CA LEU A 172 -1.09 8.19 2.84
C LEU A 172 -1.78 6.84 3.07
N LYS A 173 -3.09 6.87 3.24
CA LYS A 173 -3.97 5.71 3.09
C LYS A 173 -4.58 5.78 1.70
N THR A 174 -4.17 4.88 0.81
CA THR A 174 -4.57 4.95 -0.60
C THR A 174 -5.86 4.19 -0.88
N PRO A 175 -6.72 4.66 -1.82
CA PRO A 175 -7.97 3.98 -2.16
C PRO A 175 -7.73 2.52 -2.54
N LEU A 176 -8.47 1.60 -1.92
CA LEU A 176 -8.34 0.14 -2.10
C LEU A 176 -6.92 -0.42 -1.83
N GLY A 177 -6.04 0.35 -1.18
CA GLY A 177 -4.63 0.01 -1.05
C GLY A 177 -3.84 0.09 -2.36
N ILE A 178 -4.34 0.80 -3.36
CA ILE A 178 -3.71 0.92 -4.68
C ILE A 178 -3.35 2.40 -4.92
N PRO A 179 -2.10 2.81 -4.74
CA PRO A 179 -1.69 4.21 -4.82
C PRO A 179 -1.93 4.84 -6.20
N LEU A 180 -1.88 4.06 -7.28
CA LEU A 180 -2.16 4.55 -8.63
C LEU A 180 -3.61 5.02 -8.85
N LEU A 181 -4.56 4.64 -7.97
CA LEU A 181 -5.96 5.09 -8.08
C LEU A 181 -6.16 6.57 -7.69
N ASN A 182 -5.21 7.15 -6.94
CA ASN A 182 -5.23 8.57 -6.59
C ASN A 182 -3.79 9.10 -6.40
N THR A 183 -3.06 9.27 -7.49
CA THR A 183 -1.70 9.84 -7.45
C THR A 183 -1.70 11.29 -6.96
N GLY A 184 -2.80 12.03 -7.13
CA GLY A 184 -2.97 13.40 -6.67
C GLY A 184 -3.20 13.55 -5.16
N GLN A 185 -3.35 12.47 -4.39
CA GLN A 185 -3.65 12.52 -2.95
C GLN A 185 -2.58 13.27 -2.14
N ALA A 186 -1.32 13.27 -2.59
CA ALA A 186 -0.26 14.04 -1.94
C ALA A 186 -0.57 15.55 -1.92
N ARG A 187 -1.21 16.10 -2.96
CA ARG A 187 -1.60 17.52 -3.00
C ARG A 187 -2.53 17.89 -1.86
N GLU A 188 -3.50 17.03 -1.55
CA GLU A 188 -4.43 17.23 -0.44
C GLU A 188 -3.71 17.20 0.91
N ALA A 189 -2.73 16.31 1.07
CA ALA A 189 -1.90 16.25 2.28
C ALA A 189 -1.04 17.51 2.43
N MET A 190 -0.36 17.95 1.37
CA MET A 190 0.46 19.17 1.36
C MET A 190 -0.37 20.42 1.70
N ASN A 191 -1.58 20.54 1.15
CA ASN A 191 -2.46 21.69 1.38
C ASN A 191 -2.93 21.81 2.84
N ARG A 192 -2.91 20.72 3.62
CA ARG A 192 -3.26 20.73 5.06
C ARG A 192 -2.12 21.27 5.94
N HIS A 193 -0.92 21.44 5.38
CA HIS A 193 0.30 21.85 6.09
C HIS A 193 0.97 23.03 5.39
N PRO A 194 0.33 24.21 5.37
CA PRO A 194 0.84 25.40 4.70
C PRO A 194 2.14 25.96 5.35
N GLU A 195 2.46 25.52 6.56
CA GLU A 195 3.70 25.84 7.26
C GLU A 195 4.94 25.17 6.65
N ILE A 196 4.75 24.09 5.87
CA ILE A 196 5.86 23.38 5.22
C ILE A 196 6.19 24.07 3.90
N THR A 197 7.42 24.47 3.77
CA THR A 197 7.91 25.21 2.60
C THR A 197 8.77 24.38 1.65
N SER A 198 9.23 23.19 2.08
CA SER A 198 9.97 22.23 1.26
C SER A 198 9.33 20.86 1.35
N TRP A 199 8.83 20.37 0.22
CA TRP A 199 8.20 19.07 0.17
C TRP A 199 9.04 18.03 -0.58
N ALA A 200 9.22 16.89 0.04
CA ALA A 200 9.52 15.64 -0.65
C ALA A 200 8.24 14.81 -0.79
N VAL A 201 8.17 14.04 -1.85
CA VAL A 201 7.25 12.92 -1.97
C VAL A 201 8.05 11.63 -2.06
N GLY A 202 7.51 10.55 -1.55
CA GLY A 202 8.18 9.26 -1.61
C GLY A 202 7.20 8.10 -1.61
N GLY A 203 7.73 6.90 -1.76
CA GLY A 203 6.88 5.73 -1.67
C GLY A 203 7.65 4.43 -1.87
N HIS A 204 7.01 3.35 -1.44
CA HIS A 204 7.52 2.00 -1.56
C HIS A 204 6.86 1.28 -2.74
N SER A 205 7.66 0.56 -3.54
CA SER A 205 7.12 -0.28 -4.62
C SER A 205 6.18 0.52 -5.55
N LEU A 206 4.94 0.10 -5.75
CA LEU A 206 3.93 0.81 -6.53
C LEU A 206 3.65 2.23 -5.97
N GLY A 207 3.85 2.45 -4.68
CA GLY A 207 3.77 3.78 -4.07
C GLY A 207 4.84 4.73 -4.57
N GLY A 208 6.06 4.23 -4.80
CA GLY A 208 7.14 5.03 -5.38
C GLY A 208 6.88 5.41 -6.84
N VAL A 209 6.19 4.53 -7.60
CA VAL A 209 5.70 4.87 -8.96
C VAL A 209 4.72 6.04 -8.90
N SER A 210 3.78 6.01 -7.94
CA SER A 210 2.81 7.10 -7.75
C SER A 210 3.49 8.40 -7.31
N ALA A 211 4.46 8.32 -6.38
CA ALA A 211 5.25 9.47 -5.93
C ALA A 211 6.05 10.09 -7.09
N ALA A 212 6.68 9.27 -7.93
CA ALA A 212 7.42 9.73 -9.11
C ALA A 212 6.50 10.43 -10.12
N SER A 213 5.31 9.86 -10.41
CA SER A 213 4.32 10.48 -11.28
C SER A 213 3.82 11.81 -10.73
N PHE A 214 3.59 11.88 -9.41
CA PHE A 214 3.21 13.13 -8.75
C PHE A 214 4.33 14.17 -8.83
N ALA A 215 5.58 13.81 -8.48
CA ALA A 215 6.72 14.73 -8.53
C ALA A 215 6.96 15.28 -9.95
N LYS A 216 6.85 14.43 -10.97
CA LYS A 216 6.98 14.84 -12.38
C LYS A 216 5.97 15.92 -12.79
N SER A 217 4.76 15.85 -12.24
CA SER A 217 3.65 16.74 -12.57
C SER A 217 3.57 18.00 -11.68
N ASN A 218 4.42 18.10 -10.66
CA ASN A 218 4.32 19.15 -9.62
C ASN A 218 5.71 19.73 -9.29
N SER A 219 6.04 20.85 -9.92
CA SER A 219 7.35 21.50 -9.79
C SER A 219 7.65 22.13 -8.41
N ASP A 220 6.68 22.21 -7.53
CA ASP A 220 6.84 22.64 -6.15
C ASP A 220 7.29 21.53 -5.20
N VAL A 221 7.46 20.30 -5.73
CA VAL A 221 8.10 19.18 -5.04
C VAL A 221 9.60 19.28 -5.24
N SER A 222 10.35 19.38 -4.13
CA SER A 222 11.81 19.52 -4.14
C SER A 222 12.55 18.18 -4.08
N GLY A 223 11.90 17.11 -3.57
CA GLY A 223 12.53 15.81 -3.35
C GLY A 223 11.66 14.62 -3.74
N LEU A 224 12.29 13.55 -4.22
CA LEU A 224 11.68 12.24 -4.49
C LEU A 224 12.46 11.14 -3.78
N LEU A 225 11.78 10.40 -2.89
CA LEU A 225 12.33 9.28 -2.13
C LEU A 225 11.73 7.97 -2.61
N LEU A 226 12.53 7.11 -3.24
CA LEU A 226 12.10 5.83 -3.78
C LEU A 226 12.61 4.68 -2.90
N PHE A 227 11.67 3.93 -2.30
CA PHE A 227 11.94 2.70 -1.54
C PHE A 227 11.63 1.49 -2.41
N ALA A 228 12.64 0.73 -2.80
CA ALA A 228 12.50 -0.47 -3.64
C ALA A 228 11.56 -0.20 -4.84
N SER A 229 11.78 0.91 -5.54
CA SER A 229 10.90 1.41 -6.59
C SER A 229 11.65 2.20 -7.66
N TYR A 230 10.96 2.47 -8.76
CA TYR A 230 11.45 3.23 -9.90
C TYR A 230 10.29 3.93 -10.62
N PRO A 231 10.54 5.03 -11.38
CA PRO A 231 9.50 5.71 -12.13
C PRO A 231 9.01 4.85 -13.31
N ALA A 232 7.70 4.96 -13.63
CA ALA A 232 7.13 4.35 -14.84
C ALA A 232 7.36 5.20 -16.09
N GLU A 233 7.69 6.48 -15.91
CA GLU A 233 7.88 7.44 -16.99
C GLU A 233 9.26 8.09 -16.91
N ASN A 234 9.76 8.56 -18.06
CA ASN A 234 11.01 9.31 -18.11
C ASN A 234 10.85 10.64 -17.37
N MET A 235 11.73 10.89 -16.40
CA MET A 235 11.85 12.14 -15.64
C MET A 235 13.30 12.63 -15.56
N ALA A 236 14.15 12.21 -16.51
CA ALA A 236 15.54 12.64 -16.59
C ALA A 236 15.70 14.18 -16.70
N ASP A 237 14.72 14.85 -17.26
CA ASP A 237 14.66 16.30 -17.40
C ASP A 237 13.94 17.01 -16.25
N ALA A 238 13.67 16.35 -15.13
CA ALA A 238 13.07 16.96 -13.95
C ALA A 238 14.11 17.83 -13.21
N HIS A 239 14.39 19.01 -13.76
CA HIS A 239 15.37 19.94 -13.21
C HIS A 239 14.91 20.47 -11.83
N GLY A 240 15.84 20.55 -10.89
CA GLY A 240 15.57 21.02 -9.52
C GLY A 240 14.96 19.98 -8.58
N LEU A 241 14.67 18.78 -9.07
CA LEU A 241 14.22 17.67 -8.24
C LEU A 241 15.43 16.88 -7.73
N SER A 242 15.61 16.82 -6.42
CA SER A 242 16.56 15.91 -5.77
C SER A 242 15.95 14.52 -5.68
N VAL A 243 16.68 13.47 -6.03
CA VAL A 243 16.16 12.09 -6.00
C VAL A 243 17.08 11.20 -5.20
N LEU A 244 16.50 10.43 -4.26
CA LEU A 244 17.15 9.32 -3.58
C LEU A 244 16.40 8.03 -3.92
N SER A 245 17.12 7.05 -4.50
CA SER A 245 16.61 5.71 -4.79
C SER A 245 17.34 4.70 -3.91
N ILE A 246 16.60 4.04 -3.00
CA ILE A 246 17.11 3.00 -2.10
C ILE A 246 16.54 1.66 -2.55
N SER A 247 17.42 0.67 -2.78
CA SER A 247 17.04 -0.67 -3.26
C SER A 247 17.67 -1.77 -2.42
N GLY A 248 17.09 -2.97 -2.42
CA GLY A 248 17.67 -4.16 -1.81
C GLY A 248 18.44 -4.98 -2.85
N SER A 249 19.62 -5.52 -2.48
CA SER A 249 20.38 -6.37 -3.42
C SER A 249 19.74 -7.73 -3.67
N ASN A 250 18.88 -8.17 -2.73
CA ASN A 250 18.18 -9.46 -2.80
C ASN A 250 16.68 -9.29 -3.08
N ASP A 251 16.25 -8.09 -3.49
CA ASP A 251 14.84 -7.80 -3.84
C ASP A 251 14.41 -8.64 -5.05
N GLY A 252 13.39 -9.51 -4.85
CA GLY A 252 12.84 -10.36 -5.90
C GLY A 252 11.75 -9.70 -6.75
N LEU A 253 11.23 -8.54 -6.32
CA LEU A 253 10.12 -7.83 -6.97
C LEU A 253 10.61 -6.61 -7.75
N SER A 254 11.26 -5.66 -7.09
CA SER A 254 12.01 -4.57 -7.72
C SER A 254 13.47 -4.97 -7.87
N THR A 255 13.72 -5.98 -8.71
CA THR A 255 15.03 -6.62 -8.82
C THR A 255 16.14 -5.63 -9.13
N PRO A 256 17.41 -5.93 -8.73
CA PRO A 256 18.56 -5.08 -9.05
C PRO A 256 18.66 -4.71 -10.54
N ASP A 257 18.31 -5.64 -11.45
CA ASP A 257 18.30 -5.39 -12.88
C ASP A 257 17.26 -4.36 -13.30
N LYS A 258 16.04 -4.41 -12.73
CA LYS A 258 14.99 -3.42 -12.97
C LYS A 258 15.40 -2.04 -12.45
N ILE A 259 15.99 -1.98 -11.25
CA ILE A 259 16.52 -0.75 -10.67
C ILE A 259 17.63 -0.18 -11.55
N ALA A 260 18.57 -1.01 -11.99
CA ALA A 260 19.66 -0.57 -12.87
C ALA A 260 19.15 -0.04 -14.22
N ALA A 261 18.20 -0.74 -14.84
CA ALA A 261 17.58 -0.31 -16.09
C ALA A 261 16.81 1.02 -15.96
N SER A 262 16.22 1.28 -14.80
CA SER A 262 15.44 2.50 -14.55
C SER A 262 16.29 3.76 -14.30
N LYS A 263 17.59 3.63 -14.08
CA LYS A 263 18.48 4.80 -13.82
C LYS A 263 18.44 5.83 -14.94
N SER A 264 18.29 5.41 -16.19
CA SER A 264 18.16 6.32 -17.33
C SER A 264 16.88 7.13 -17.36
N LEU A 265 15.87 6.73 -16.58
CA LEU A 265 14.61 7.45 -16.43
C LEU A 265 14.64 8.52 -15.34
N LEU A 266 15.67 8.53 -14.52
CA LEU A 266 15.83 9.44 -13.38
C LEU A 266 16.79 10.61 -13.74
N PRO A 267 16.69 11.76 -13.04
CA PRO A 267 17.66 12.85 -13.19
C PRO A 267 19.11 12.37 -13.02
N PRO A 268 20.08 12.90 -13.78
CA PRO A 268 21.47 12.44 -13.74
C PRO A 268 22.14 12.54 -12.36
N ASN A 269 21.67 13.46 -11.51
CA ASN A 269 22.16 13.68 -10.15
C ASN A 269 21.46 12.82 -9.09
N THR A 270 20.72 11.79 -9.50
CA THR A 270 20.05 10.86 -8.58
C THR A 270 21.08 10.14 -7.70
N THR A 271 20.88 10.20 -6.39
CA THR A 271 21.62 9.38 -5.42
C THR A 271 21.01 7.99 -5.38
N CYS A 272 21.84 6.95 -5.55
CA CYS A 272 21.41 5.57 -5.47
C CYS A 272 22.10 4.87 -4.30
N ALA A 273 21.33 4.30 -3.37
CA ALA A 273 21.81 3.50 -2.26
C ALA A 273 21.33 2.05 -2.40
N THR A 274 22.19 1.10 -2.05
CA THR A 274 21.83 -0.33 -2.09
C THR A 274 22.02 -0.95 -0.71
N VAL A 275 20.95 -1.48 -0.15
CA VAL A 275 20.97 -2.27 1.08
C VAL A 275 21.38 -3.68 0.73
N VAL A 276 22.66 -4.01 1.00
CA VAL A 276 23.23 -5.33 0.65
C VAL A 276 22.58 -6.40 1.51
N GLY A 277 22.00 -7.44 0.87
CA GLY A 277 21.26 -8.50 1.55
C GLY A 277 19.82 -8.15 1.92
N GLY A 278 19.39 -6.92 1.66
CA GLY A 278 18.00 -6.48 1.87
C GLY A 278 17.07 -6.98 0.78
N VAL A 279 15.80 -7.19 1.14
CA VAL A 279 14.70 -7.65 0.27
C VAL A 279 13.60 -6.62 0.22
N HIS A 280 12.64 -6.79 -0.69
CA HIS A 280 11.52 -5.86 -0.91
C HIS A 280 10.70 -5.60 0.36
N ALA A 281 10.34 -6.65 1.09
CA ALA A 281 9.51 -6.57 2.28
C ALA A 281 10.20 -5.87 3.46
N PHE A 282 11.50 -5.57 3.40
CA PHE A 282 12.22 -4.88 4.48
C PHE A 282 12.06 -3.35 4.45
N PHE A 283 11.42 -2.82 3.41
CA PHE A 283 11.09 -1.40 3.29
C PHE A 283 9.81 -0.99 4.04
N GLY A 284 9.26 -1.90 4.88
CA GLY A 284 8.13 -1.66 5.77
C GLY A 284 7.89 -2.85 6.70
N ASP A 285 6.99 -2.70 7.66
CA ASP A 285 6.68 -3.71 8.69
C ASP A 285 5.36 -4.41 8.38
N TYR A 286 5.34 -5.32 7.38
CA TYR A 286 4.15 -6.03 6.93
C TYR A 286 4.36 -7.53 6.65
N GLY A 287 5.49 -8.06 7.12
CA GLY A 287 5.84 -9.49 6.98
C GLY A 287 6.49 -9.82 5.65
N GLU A 288 6.31 -11.07 5.22
CA GLU A 288 6.84 -11.59 3.97
C GLU A 288 5.90 -11.25 2.79
N GLN A 289 6.50 -11.09 1.62
CA GLN A 289 5.74 -10.84 0.40
C GLN A 289 6.00 -11.93 -0.64
N PRO A 290 4.96 -12.59 -1.18
CA PRO A 290 5.14 -13.63 -2.20
C PRO A 290 5.89 -13.11 -3.42
N GLY A 291 6.91 -13.86 -3.83
CA GLY A 291 7.77 -13.51 -4.96
C GLY A 291 8.97 -12.62 -4.62
N ASP A 292 9.13 -12.26 -3.34
CA ASP A 292 10.34 -11.57 -2.88
C ASP A 292 11.54 -12.53 -2.80
N GLY A 293 12.74 -11.96 -2.65
CA GLY A 293 13.98 -12.73 -2.50
C GLY A 293 14.23 -13.16 -1.06
N GLU A 294 15.32 -13.92 -0.88
CA GLU A 294 15.75 -14.38 0.44
C GLU A 294 16.72 -13.35 1.07
N PRO A 295 16.43 -12.85 2.28
CA PRO A 295 17.32 -11.89 2.93
C PRO A 295 18.60 -12.55 3.43
N SER A 296 19.71 -11.80 3.40
CA SER A 296 20.97 -12.22 4.02
C SER A 296 21.38 -11.35 5.22
N ILE A 297 20.55 -10.38 5.57
CA ILE A 297 20.67 -9.53 6.78
C ILE A 297 19.33 -9.49 7.52
N SER A 298 19.35 -9.01 8.77
CA SER A 298 18.09 -8.82 9.51
C SER A 298 17.31 -7.61 8.97
N ARG A 299 15.99 -7.59 9.21
CA ARG A 299 15.12 -6.46 8.88
C ARG A 299 15.59 -5.17 9.58
N GLU A 300 15.94 -5.28 10.85
CA GLU A 300 16.42 -4.15 11.66
C GLU A 300 17.68 -3.53 11.07
N HIS A 301 18.63 -4.35 10.63
CA HIS A 301 19.86 -3.88 10.01
C HIS A 301 19.59 -3.20 8.65
N ALA A 302 18.71 -3.77 7.85
CA ALA A 302 18.26 -3.15 6.60
C ALA A 302 17.58 -1.80 6.85
N GLN A 303 16.63 -1.75 7.78
CA GLN A 303 15.89 -0.52 8.10
C GLN A 303 16.78 0.57 8.68
N GLN A 304 17.80 0.22 9.49
CA GLN A 304 18.80 1.20 9.95
C GLN A 304 19.50 1.90 8.79
N GLN A 305 19.90 1.16 7.74
CA GLN A 305 20.52 1.74 6.55
C GLN A 305 19.53 2.62 5.77
N ILE A 306 18.29 2.13 5.56
CA ILE A 306 17.24 2.88 4.85
C ILE A 306 16.94 4.20 5.57
N VAL A 307 16.83 4.17 6.89
CA VAL A 307 16.59 5.35 7.73
C VAL A 307 17.75 6.34 7.63
N ALA A 308 19.00 5.87 7.73
CA ALA A 308 20.18 6.75 7.67
C ALA A 308 20.26 7.51 6.34
N GLU A 309 20.04 6.83 5.21
CA GLU A 309 20.02 7.44 3.89
C GLU A 309 18.86 8.44 3.75
N SER A 310 17.68 8.07 4.26
CA SER A 310 16.49 8.92 4.20
C SER A 310 16.64 10.19 5.04
N LEU A 311 17.23 10.10 6.24
CA LEU A 311 17.55 11.26 7.09
C LEU A 311 18.51 12.20 6.38
N SER A 312 19.64 11.67 5.87
CA SER A 312 20.62 12.47 5.13
C SER A 312 19.97 13.22 3.95
N PHE A 313 19.07 12.55 3.22
CA PHE A 313 18.34 13.15 2.12
C PHE A 313 17.42 14.29 2.57
N MET A 314 16.61 14.08 3.62
CA MET A 314 15.69 15.10 4.13
C MET A 314 16.44 16.31 4.71
N ASP A 315 17.56 16.09 5.41
CA ASP A 315 18.41 17.15 5.95
C ASP A 315 19.04 17.99 4.83
N GLN A 316 19.49 17.37 3.73
CA GLN A 316 19.99 18.08 2.55
C GLN A 316 18.91 18.95 1.91
N LEU A 317 17.67 18.48 1.79
CA LEU A 317 16.56 19.29 1.28
C LEU A 317 16.24 20.48 2.19
N GLN A 318 16.46 20.35 3.49
CA GLN A 318 16.29 21.44 4.44
C GLN A 318 17.41 22.48 4.32
N ALA A 319 18.66 22.04 4.11
CA ALA A 319 19.85 22.91 4.03
C ALA A 319 19.98 23.66 2.69
N SER A 320 19.37 23.18 1.62
CA SER A 320 19.45 23.78 0.27
C SER A 320 18.54 25.00 0.07
N ARG A 321 17.98 25.55 1.14
CA ARG A 321 17.18 26.77 1.21
C ARG A 321 17.85 27.81 2.11
#